data_540169ba9928fd58f674d68a317062e6
#
_entry.id   540169ba9928fd58f674d68a317062e6
#
_cell.length_a   1.000
_cell.length_b   1.000
_cell.length_c   1.000
_cell.angle_alpha   90.00
_cell.angle_beta   90.00
_cell.angle_gamma   90.00
#
_symmetry.space_group_name_H-M   'P 1'
#
loop_
_entity.id
_entity.type
_entity.pdbx_description
1 polymer ?
#
loop_
_entity_poly.entity_id
_entity_poly.type
_entity_poly.pdbx_seq_one_letter_code
_entity_poly.pdbx_strand_id
1 'polypeptide(L)'
;MKNIFLFCSFFLFLTSHTQTIVWQDDFEIPSAWTLNVQSGLNGPDANLWVISDAEGGMPAGSCGTATNGNKTLHVGCQGTLCVGSGATYNAGDGGLGFMDATTHKRTYLNTNINTSNVSNLVLEFDYIGIGQAGVDYGNVIYSANGGSTWTVLQSITAAPTCPNGQGLWTHSVMLMPINCANIPNLRLGFEWNNDNDGTGTDPSLAINNLKISTTSSQSVSADFLASSTNLCQGNCIALVNNSTGATSSLWDFGNGQTSTLDYPDPLCYSAPGQYTIQLTSCAGTICDTESVVINVAPLLVGEVFVSAFGSYTWPANGITYNASGIYIDTISNANACDSIITLNLELFIGGFDEISQSFGKTIIKITDISGREIERKAAQVVLIYFSDGTIKRLFILD
;
A
#
# COMPACT_ATOMS: atom_id res chain seq x y z
N MET A 1 -23.47 -36.87 8.97
CA MET A 1 -22.83 -35.71 8.36
C MET A 1 -22.41 -34.75 9.48
N LYS A 2 -21.12 -34.77 9.85
CA LYS A 2 -20.58 -33.89 10.90
C LYS A 2 -19.98 -32.66 10.20
N ASN A 3 -20.59 -31.51 10.46
CA ASN A 3 -20.05 -30.22 10.02
C ASN A 3 -18.81 -29.88 10.84
N ILE A 4 -17.66 -29.89 10.22
CA ILE A 4 -16.41 -29.36 10.78
C ILE A 4 -16.42 -27.85 10.47
N PHE A 5 -16.64 -27.03 11.50
CA PHE A 5 -16.37 -25.60 11.44
C PHE A 5 -14.86 -25.39 11.54
N LEU A 6 -14.27 -24.98 10.44
CA LEU A 6 -12.88 -24.55 10.38
C LEU A 6 -12.82 -23.11 10.94
N PHE A 7 -12.36 -22.95 12.18
CA PHE A 7 -12.02 -21.64 12.73
C PHE A 7 -10.73 -21.17 12.05
N CYS A 8 -10.87 -20.25 11.09
CA CYS A 8 -9.74 -19.51 10.54
C CYS A 8 -9.31 -18.46 11.55
N SER A 9 -8.30 -18.77 12.38
CA SER A 9 -7.64 -17.80 13.24
C SER A 9 -6.90 -16.80 12.36
N PHE A 10 -7.47 -15.63 12.20
CA PHE A 10 -6.79 -14.47 11.64
C PHE A 10 -5.70 -14.04 12.66
N PHE A 11 -4.48 -14.49 12.47
CA PHE A 11 -3.32 -13.91 13.14
C PHE A 11 -3.07 -12.54 12.49
N LEU A 12 -3.56 -11.47 13.13
CA LEU A 12 -3.04 -10.13 12.87
C LEU A 12 -1.56 -10.14 13.29
N PHE A 13 -0.67 -10.24 12.33
CA PHE A 13 0.73 -9.85 12.54
C PHE A 13 0.74 -8.33 12.72
N LEU A 14 0.66 -7.87 13.96
CA LEU A 14 1.08 -6.53 14.35
C LEU A 14 2.58 -6.46 14.06
N THR A 15 2.96 -5.94 12.91
CA THR A 15 4.34 -5.52 12.66
C THR A 15 4.64 -4.43 13.69
N SER A 16 5.47 -4.75 14.68
CA SER A 16 5.99 -3.79 15.63
C SER A 16 6.83 -2.76 14.87
N HIS A 17 6.23 -1.62 14.56
CA HIS A 17 6.98 -0.46 14.14
C HIS A 17 7.85 -0.06 15.32
N THR A 18 9.16 -0.07 15.17
CA THR A 18 10.08 0.42 16.18
C THR A 18 9.98 1.95 16.19
N GLN A 19 9.05 2.48 17.02
CA GLN A 19 9.01 3.89 17.33
C GLN A 19 10.29 4.25 18.10
N THR A 20 11.03 5.23 17.63
CA THR A 20 12.15 5.75 18.41
C THR A 20 11.62 6.77 19.40
N ILE A 21 11.78 6.49 20.70
CA ILE A 21 11.40 7.42 21.77
C ILE A 21 12.38 8.59 21.77
N VAL A 22 11.85 9.80 21.62
CA VAL A 22 12.60 11.05 21.69
C VAL A 22 12.69 11.53 23.13
N TRP A 23 11.60 11.40 23.89
CA TRP A 23 11.48 11.81 25.27
C TRP A 23 10.28 11.12 25.92
N GLN A 24 10.37 10.88 27.24
CA GLN A 24 9.27 10.34 28.04
C GLN A 24 9.35 10.81 29.49
N ASP A 25 8.20 10.82 30.18
CA ASP A 25 8.07 11.11 31.60
C ASP A 25 6.91 10.29 32.20
N ASP A 26 7.15 9.68 33.34
CA ASP A 26 6.19 8.93 34.15
C ASP A 26 5.83 9.66 35.46
N PHE A 27 6.23 10.91 35.58
CA PHE A 27 6.03 11.81 36.75
C PHE A 27 6.66 11.33 38.06
N GLU A 28 7.55 10.34 38.04
CA GLU A 28 8.24 9.89 39.24
C GLU A 28 9.22 10.93 39.78
N ILE A 29 9.61 11.95 38.96
CA ILE A 29 10.49 13.05 39.33
C ILE A 29 9.71 14.39 39.26
N PRO A 30 8.95 14.78 40.30
CA PRO A 30 8.09 15.97 40.27
C PRO A 30 8.84 17.28 39.99
N SER A 31 10.10 17.39 40.35
CA SER A 31 10.93 18.59 40.15
C SER A 31 11.19 18.94 38.66
N ALA A 32 10.88 18.04 37.74
CA ALA A 32 10.97 18.33 36.30
C ALA A 32 9.86 19.30 35.82
N TRP A 33 8.84 19.53 36.62
CA TRP A 33 7.66 20.27 36.23
C TRP A 33 7.54 21.58 37.03
N THR A 34 7.13 22.65 36.33
CA THR A 34 6.69 23.90 36.93
C THR A 34 5.17 23.86 37.02
N LEU A 35 4.64 23.84 38.23
CA LEU A 35 3.22 23.67 38.49
C LEU A 35 2.52 25.03 38.76
N ASN A 36 1.22 25.07 38.48
CA ASN A 36 0.30 26.12 38.92
C ASN A 36 0.63 27.53 38.43
N VAL A 37 1.18 27.66 37.24
CA VAL A 37 1.41 28.98 36.63
C VAL A 37 0.09 29.54 36.13
N GLN A 38 -0.25 30.76 36.56
CA GLN A 38 -1.46 31.45 36.13
C GLN A 38 -1.43 31.69 34.62
N SER A 39 -2.47 31.28 33.90
CA SER A 39 -2.65 31.50 32.48
C SER A 39 -3.87 32.34 32.11
N GLY A 40 -4.73 32.61 33.07
CA GLY A 40 -5.92 33.44 32.96
C GLY A 40 -6.42 33.92 34.33
N LEU A 41 -7.71 34.19 34.47
CA LEU A 41 -8.33 34.55 35.74
C LEU A 41 -8.39 33.33 36.66
N ASN A 42 -8.15 33.56 37.95
CA ASN A 42 -8.24 32.53 38.98
C ASN A 42 -8.94 33.06 40.20
N GLY A 43 -9.89 32.35 40.72
CA GLY A 43 -10.51 32.60 42.02
C GLY A 43 -9.57 32.20 43.16
N PRO A 44 -9.94 32.57 44.41
CA PRO A 44 -9.16 32.24 45.61
C PRO A 44 -9.08 30.75 45.87
N ASP A 45 -10.06 29.95 45.42
CA ASP A 45 -10.14 28.50 45.60
C ASP A 45 -9.81 27.73 44.32
N ALA A 46 -9.14 28.37 43.37
CA ALA A 46 -8.75 27.78 42.08
C ALA A 46 -8.03 26.47 42.27
N ASN A 47 -8.39 25.47 41.43
CA ASN A 47 -7.81 24.13 41.45
C ASN A 47 -6.29 24.17 41.26
N LEU A 48 -5.63 23.10 41.69
CA LEU A 48 -4.17 22.96 41.62
C LEU A 48 -3.74 21.75 40.82
N TRP A 49 -2.71 21.92 40.00
CA TRP A 49 -1.94 20.82 39.48
C TRP A 49 -1.05 20.23 40.58
N VAL A 50 -1.11 18.91 40.72
CA VAL A 50 -0.37 18.12 41.69
C VAL A 50 0.29 16.95 41.00
N ILE A 51 1.49 16.56 41.49
CA ILE A 51 2.12 15.30 41.11
C ILE A 51 2.19 14.43 42.35
N SER A 52 1.40 13.37 42.40
CA SER A 52 1.36 12.43 43.52
C SER A 52 0.75 11.09 43.07
N ASP A 53 0.76 10.11 43.95
CA ASP A 53 0.12 8.80 43.82
C ASP A 53 -1.30 8.76 44.39
N ALA A 54 -1.84 9.89 44.79
CA ALA A 54 -3.24 9.99 45.27
C ALA A 54 -4.23 9.64 44.13
N GLU A 55 -3.88 9.97 42.87
CA GLU A 55 -4.52 9.44 41.67
C GLU A 55 -3.49 8.59 40.94
N GLY A 56 -3.39 7.31 41.29
CA GLY A 56 -2.37 6.43 40.75
C GLY A 56 -2.64 6.05 39.27
N GLY A 57 -1.63 6.16 38.42
CA GLY A 57 -1.72 5.81 37.02
C GLY A 57 -2.07 4.32 36.80
N MET A 58 -2.99 4.05 35.91
CA MET A 58 -3.44 2.70 35.57
C MET A 58 -3.33 2.47 34.05
N PRO A 59 -3.22 1.21 33.60
CA PRO A 59 -3.24 0.91 32.17
C PRO A 59 -4.54 1.40 31.50
N ALA A 60 -4.45 1.82 30.24
CA ALA A 60 -5.61 2.15 29.43
C ALA A 60 -6.62 1.00 29.41
N GLY A 61 -7.91 1.30 29.50
CA GLY A 61 -9.01 0.33 29.69
C GLY A 61 -9.36 0.01 31.14
N SER A 62 -8.60 0.50 32.11
CA SER A 62 -8.91 0.37 33.55
C SER A 62 -9.94 1.40 33.99
N CYS A 63 -10.77 1.06 34.96
CA CYS A 63 -11.81 1.93 35.52
C CYS A 63 -11.40 2.51 36.86
N GLY A 64 -11.68 3.80 37.05
CA GLY A 64 -11.59 4.49 38.33
C GLY A 64 -10.17 4.79 38.75
N THR A 65 -10.04 5.09 40.03
CA THR A 65 -8.83 5.57 40.70
C THR A 65 -8.14 4.46 41.48
N ALA A 66 -6.83 4.54 41.62
CA ALA A 66 -6.06 3.62 42.45
C ALA A 66 -4.95 4.37 43.19
N THR A 67 -4.72 4.02 44.46
CA THR A 67 -3.52 4.41 45.18
C THR A 67 -2.53 3.25 45.10
N ASN A 68 -1.66 3.27 44.09
CA ASN A 68 -0.78 2.13 43.74
C ASN A 68 0.70 2.50 43.72
N GLY A 69 1.06 3.71 44.15
CA GLY A 69 2.43 4.22 44.17
C GLY A 69 2.92 4.75 42.81
N ASN A 70 2.13 4.63 41.73
CA ASN A 70 2.44 5.17 40.39
C ASN A 70 1.93 6.59 40.30
N LYS A 71 2.82 7.58 40.26
CA LYS A 71 2.44 8.99 40.25
C LYS A 71 1.83 9.44 38.94
N THR A 72 0.94 10.40 39.05
CA THR A 72 0.34 11.11 37.91
C THR A 72 0.47 12.62 38.10
N LEU A 73 0.42 13.34 37.00
CA LEU A 73 0.13 14.75 36.97
C LEU A 73 -1.39 14.94 36.95
N HIS A 74 -1.98 15.44 38.03
CA HIS A 74 -3.43 15.54 38.11
C HIS A 74 -3.91 16.89 38.67
N VAL A 75 -5.16 17.21 38.41
CA VAL A 75 -5.85 18.36 38.92
C VAL A 75 -6.54 17.97 40.23
N GLY A 76 -6.21 18.67 41.29
CA GLY A 76 -6.85 18.51 42.60
C GLY A 76 -7.50 19.79 43.07
N CYS A 77 -8.42 19.67 44.02
CA CYS A 77 -9.02 20.84 44.67
C CYS A 77 -8.04 21.46 45.68
N GLN A 78 -8.25 22.72 45.98
CA GLN A 78 -7.52 23.48 47.02
C GLN A 78 -8.25 23.36 48.37
N GLY A 79 -7.51 23.09 49.46
CA GLY A 79 -8.04 23.05 50.80
C GLY A 79 -7.74 21.77 51.57
N THR A 80 -7.94 21.81 52.88
CA THR A 80 -7.60 20.70 53.81
C THR A 80 -8.48 19.48 53.62
N LEU A 81 -9.65 19.60 53.04
CA LEU A 81 -10.59 18.50 52.78
C LEU A 81 -10.22 17.70 51.52
N CYS A 82 -9.37 18.26 50.67
CA CYS A 82 -8.99 17.67 49.38
C CYS A 82 -7.59 17.07 49.38
N VAL A 83 -6.85 17.17 50.46
CA VAL A 83 -5.48 16.63 50.52
C VAL A 83 -5.50 15.14 50.43
N GLY A 84 -4.88 14.60 49.35
CA GLY A 84 -4.80 13.16 49.11
C GLY A 84 -6.04 12.55 48.45
N SER A 85 -6.96 13.35 47.90
CA SER A 85 -8.19 12.88 47.27
C SER A 85 -8.05 12.58 45.75
N GLY A 86 -6.82 12.67 45.18
CA GLY A 86 -6.57 12.37 43.78
C GLY A 86 -7.06 13.45 42.82
N ALA A 87 -7.52 13.05 41.63
CA ALA A 87 -8.03 13.97 40.61
C ALA A 87 -9.45 14.44 40.91
N THR A 88 -9.59 15.04 42.09
CA THR A 88 -10.85 15.60 42.60
C THR A 88 -10.76 17.12 42.56
N TYR A 89 -11.61 17.76 41.79
CA TYR A 89 -11.60 19.22 41.67
C TYR A 89 -12.82 19.88 42.31
N ASN A 90 -12.68 21.14 42.63
CA ASN A 90 -13.83 21.96 42.96
C ASN A 90 -14.49 22.37 41.67
N ALA A 91 -15.67 21.85 41.37
CA ALA A 91 -16.48 22.29 40.25
C ALA A 91 -17.08 23.70 40.50
N GLY A 92 -16.66 24.31 41.54
CA GLY A 92 -16.99 25.69 41.90
C GLY A 92 -18.39 25.87 42.36
N ASP A 93 -18.71 25.65 43.51
CA ASP A 93 -19.68 26.45 44.16
C ASP A 93 -19.88 26.10 45.61
N GLY A 94 -20.00 27.07 46.24
CA GLY A 94 -20.61 27.46 47.43
C GLY A 94 -21.29 26.46 48.35
N GLY A 95 -21.18 25.18 48.12
CA GLY A 95 -21.82 24.16 48.93
C GLY A 95 -21.18 23.95 50.30
N LEU A 96 -19.89 24.23 50.47
CA LEU A 96 -19.17 23.99 51.73
C LEU A 96 -18.09 25.06 52.04
N GLY A 97 -18.27 26.31 51.59
CA GLY A 97 -17.37 27.42 51.94
C GLY A 97 -16.32 27.74 50.89
N PHE A 98 -16.42 27.20 49.71
CA PHE A 98 -15.64 27.63 48.54
C PHE A 98 -16.31 28.86 47.92
N MET A 99 -15.53 29.93 47.73
CA MET A 99 -16.08 31.18 47.28
C MET A 99 -15.97 31.40 45.77
N ASP A 100 -14.93 30.87 45.15
CA ASP A 100 -14.73 30.96 43.69
C ASP A 100 -13.60 30.00 43.28
N ALA A 101 -13.95 28.97 42.56
CA ALA A 101 -13.04 27.95 42.06
C ALA A 101 -12.62 28.17 40.60
N THR A 102 -12.98 29.30 39.98
CA THR A 102 -12.51 29.66 38.64
C THR A 102 -11.03 29.36 38.50
N THR A 103 -10.67 28.59 37.53
CA THR A 103 -9.29 28.11 37.32
C THR A 103 -8.84 28.27 35.88
N HIS A 104 -7.73 28.98 35.69
CA HIS A 104 -6.95 29.00 34.46
C HIS A 104 -5.49 28.88 34.84
N LYS A 105 -5.04 27.63 35.02
CA LYS A 105 -3.66 27.33 35.42
C LYS A 105 -3.01 26.34 34.46
N ARG A 106 -1.76 26.65 34.13
CA ARG A 106 -0.90 25.74 33.38
C ARG A 106 0.17 25.11 34.27
N THR A 107 0.58 23.94 33.79
CA THR A 107 1.77 23.26 34.24
C THR A 107 2.61 22.91 33.01
N TYR A 108 3.92 22.92 33.16
CA TYR A 108 4.78 22.61 32.04
C TYR A 108 6.13 22.04 32.47
N LEU A 109 6.73 21.27 31.58
CA LEU A 109 8.09 20.78 31.73
C LEU A 109 9.07 21.94 31.80
N ASN A 110 9.89 22.01 32.85
CA ASN A 110 10.82 23.12 33.07
C ASN A 110 12.14 22.97 32.28
N THR A 111 12.36 21.84 31.66
CA THR A 111 13.50 21.54 30.77
C THR A 111 13.07 21.48 29.30
N ASN A 112 14.05 21.69 28.40
CA ASN A 112 13.78 21.62 26.98
C ASN A 112 13.92 20.19 26.49
N ILE A 113 13.02 19.79 25.60
CA ILE A 113 13.10 18.57 24.83
C ILE A 113 13.84 18.89 23.53
N ASN A 114 14.92 18.19 23.25
CA ASN A 114 15.68 18.38 22.02
C ASN A 114 15.11 17.48 20.90
N THR A 115 14.54 18.11 19.89
CA THR A 115 14.00 17.45 18.70
C THR A 115 14.85 17.72 17.45
N SER A 116 16.10 18.17 17.60
CA SER A 116 17.02 18.42 16.47
C SER A 116 17.22 17.14 15.65
N ASN A 117 17.14 17.25 14.33
CA ASN A 117 17.22 16.14 13.38
C ASN A 117 16.09 15.09 13.51
N VAL A 118 14.99 15.45 14.15
CA VAL A 118 13.83 14.58 14.32
C VAL A 118 12.62 15.21 13.66
N SER A 119 11.85 14.40 12.93
CA SER A 119 10.61 14.81 12.26
C SER A 119 9.47 13.83 12.61
N ASN A 120 8.25 14.19 12.22
CA ASN A 120 7.06 13.34 12.43
C ASN A 120 6.87 12.90 13.88
N LEU A 121 6.83 13.89 14.76
CA LEU A 121 6.67 13.67 16.18
C LEU A 121 5.23 13.28 16.52
N VAL A 122 5.10 12.27 17.38
CA VAL A 122 3.83 11.82 17.98
C VAL A 122 3.94 11.97 19.48
N LEU A 123 2.92 12.59 20.07
CA LEU A 123 2.73 12.65 21.50
C LEU A 123 1.73 11.56 21.91
N GLU A 124 2.10 10.77 22.91
CA GLU A 124 1.27 9.73 23.48
C GLU A 124 1.22 9.89 25.00
N PHE A 125 0.06 9.65 25.60
CA PHE A 125 -0.10 9.59 27.05
C PHE A 125 -1.39 8.88 27.42
N ASP A 126 -1.45 8.38 28.65
CA ASP A 126 -2.66 7.86 29.24
C ASP A 126 -3.31 8.92 30.12
N TYR A 127 -4.63 9.01 30.09
CA TYR A 127 -5.38 9.95 30.91
C TYR A 127 -6.69 9.39 31.42
N ILE A 128 -7.17 9.97 32.50
CA ILE A 128 -8.53 9.82 33.00
C ILE A 128 -9.07 11.22 33.30
N GLY A 129 -10.32 11.47 32.99
CA GLY A 129 -10.95 12.74 33.27
C GLY A 129 -12.34 12.82 32.69
N ILE A 130 -13.29 13.34 33.48
CA ILE A 130 -14.66 13.54 33.04
C ILE A 130 -14.94 15.04 33.00
N GLY A 131 -14.75 15.75 34.10
CA GLY A 131 -15.02 17.18 34.20
C GLY A 131 -16.45 17.54 33.76
N GLN A 132 -16.59 18.74 33.22
CA GLN A 132 -17.80 19.19 32.55
C GLN A 132 -17.47 19.42 31.06
N ALA A 133 -18.04 18.65 30.18
CA ALA A 133 -17.69 18.67 28.76
C ALA A 133 -17.84 20.09 28.16
N GLY A 134 -16.74 20.61 27.63
CA GLY A 134 -16.69 21.92 26.98
C GLY A 134 -16.63 23.13 27.91
N VAL A 135 -16.66 22.94 29.23
CA VAL A 135 -16.63 23.98 30.26
C VAL A 135 -15.43 23.74 31.19
N ASP A 136 -15.40 22.60 31.90
CA ASP A 136 -14.25 22.21 32.72
C ASP A 136 -13.42 21.19 31.96
N TYR A 137 -12.27 21.62 31.48
CA TYR A 137 -11.47 20.80 30.59
C TYR A 137 -9.96 21.05 30.66
N GLY A 138 -9.20 20.06 30.24
CA GLY A 138 -7.76 20.19 30.06
C GLY A 138 -7.37 20.50 28.60
N ASN A 139 -6.28 21.23 28.43
CA ASN A 139 -5.60 21.38 27.16
C ASN A 139 -4.20 20.80 27.23
N VAL A 140 -3.79 20.11 26.17
CA VAL A 140 -2.39 19.85 25.88
C VAL A 140 -1.81 21.08 25.21
N ILE A 141 -0.71 21.61 25.74
CA ILE A 141 -0.03 22.77 25.19
C ILE A 141 1.43 22.49 24.90
N TYR A 142 1.98 23.19 23.94
CA TYR A 142 3.41 23.12 23.61
C TYR A 142 4.00 24.52 23.43
N SER A 143 5.32 24.61 23.57
CA SER A 143 6.11 25.77 23.22
C SER A 143 7.27 25.33 22.33
N ALA A 144 7.38 25.93 21.15
CA ALA A 144 8.50 25.71 20.22
C ALA A 144 9.68 26.68 20.46
N ASN A 145 9.65 27.48 21.53
CA ASN A 145 10.63 28.54 21.81
C ASN A 145 11.06 28.59 23.29
N GLY A 146 11.14 27.43 23.93
CA GLY A 146 11.65 27.31 25.31
C GLY A 146 10.74 27.86 26.39
N GLY A 147 9.43 27.94 26.13
CA GLY A 147 8.44 28.44 27.10
C GLY A 147 8.10 29.93 26.98
N SER A 148 8.62 30.62 25.95
CA SER A 148 8.35 32.04 25.74
C SER A 148 6.91 32.28 25.25
N THR A 149 6.38 31.41 24.40
CA THR A 149 4.98 31.39 23.96
C THR A 149 4.44 29.98 24.01
N TRP A 150 3.14 29.87 24.26
CA TRP A 150 2.44 28.60 24.36
C TRP A 150 1.29 28.54 23.38
N THR A 151 1.11 27.36 22.77
CA THR A 151 0.05 27.07 21.80
C THR A 151 -0.70 25.83 22.25
N VAL A 152 -2.02 25.86 22.17
CA VAL A 152 -2.85 24.67 22.41
C VAL A 152 -2.66 23.71 21.26
N LEU A 153 -2.25 22.48 21.57
CA LEU A 153 -2.17 21.39 20.63
C LEU A 153 -3.55 20.78 20.42
N GLN A 154 -4.21 20.45 21.53
CA GLN A 154 -5.53 19.85 21.52
C GLN A 154 -6.19 20.00 22.89
N SER A 155 -7.52 20.19 22.93
CA SER A 155 -8.31 20.02 24.14
C SER A 155 -8.51 18.55 24.43
N ILE A 156 -8.34 18.16 25.69
CA ILE A 156 -8.55 16.78 26.15
C ILE A 156 -10.06 16.59 26.29
N THR A 157 -10.61 15.67 25.51
CA THR A 157 -12.02 15.29 25.62
C THR A 157 -12.24 14.48 26.88
N ALA A 158 -13.45 14.55 27.45
CA ALA A 158 -13.80 13.72 28.58
C ALA A 158 -13.55 12.22 28.26
N ALA A 159 -12.93 11.51 29.17
CA ALA A 159 -12.75 10.08 29.07
C ALA A 159 -14.12 9.37 29.09
N PRO A 160 -14.27 8.21 28.42
CA PRO A 160 -15.47 7.40 28.57
C PRO A 160 -15.72 7.04 30.03
N THR A 161 -16.97 6.89 30.40
CA THR A 161 -17.34 6.45 31.75
C THR A 161 -17.54 4.93 31.80
N CYS A 162 -17.08 4.35 32.91
CA CYS A 162 -17.34 2.95 33.22
C CYS A 162 -18.80 2.76 33.74
N PRO A 163 -19.34 1.52 33.74
CA PRO A 163 -20.70 1.23 34.21
C PRO A 163 -21.00 1.70 35.64
N ASN A 164 -19.99 1.88 36.48
CA ASN A 164 -20.12 2.39 37.87
C ASN A 164 -20.02 3.92 37.98
N GLY A 165 -19.99 4.64 36.83
CA GLY A 165 -19.89 6.11 36.80
C GLY A 165 -18.47 6.66 36.94
N GLN A 166 -17.47 5.80 37.14
CA GLN A 166 -16.06 6.21 37.19
C GLN A 166 -15.49 6.49 35.80
N GLY A 167 -14.44 7.29 35.69
CA GLY A 167 -13.73 7.49 34.43
C GLY A 167 -13.00 6.22 33.97
N LEU A 168 -12.82 6.11 32.68
CA LEU A 168 -12.03 5.06 32.02
C LEU A 168 -10.66 5.63 31.65
N TRP A 169 -9.57 5.01 32.12
CA TRP A 169 -8.23 5.35 31.65
C TRP A 169 -8.15 5.13 30.13
N THR A 170 -7.81 6.17 29.43
CA THR A 170 -7.83 6.26 27.97
C THR A 170 -6.44 6.57 27.43
N HIS A 171 -6.01 5.84 26.42
CA HIS A 171 -4.76 6.14 25.70
C HIS A 171 -5.02 7.18 24.63
N SER A 172 -4.22 8.24 24.62
CA SER A 172 -4.28 9.34 23.64
C SER A 172 -3.03 9.32 22.76
N VAL A 173 -3.24 9.47 21.46
CA VAL A 173 -2.18 9.56 20.44
C VAL A 173 -2.48 10.76 19.55
N MET A 174 -1.53 11.67 19.42
CA MET A 174 -1.71 12.86 18.58
C MET A 174 -0.45 13.25 17.82
N LEU A 175 -0.61 13.65 16.56
CA LEU A 175 0.48 14.19 15.76
C LEU A 175 0.83 15.58 16.25
N MET A 176 2.11 15.83 16.43
CA MET A 176 2.60 17.16 16.78
C MET A 176 2.81 18.02 15.52
N PRO A 177 2.54 19.33 15.60
CA PRO A 177 2.80 20.26 14.50
C PRO A 177 4.25 20.24 14.02
N ILE A 178 4.45 20.55 12.75
CA ILE A 178 5.79 20.55 12.11
C ILE A 178 6.80 21.50 12.81
N ASN A 179 6.33 22.58 13.44
CA ASN A 179 7.16 23.51 14.18
C ASN A 179 7.67 22.97 15.53
N CYS A 180 7.22 21.78 15.96
CA CYS A 180 7.74 21.05 17.11
C CYS A 180 8.97 20.21 16.73
N ALA A 181 9.17 19.97 15.46
CA ALA A 181 10.25 19.15 14.92
C ALA A 181 11.51 19.96 14.62
N ASN A 182 12.66 19.31 14.67
CA ASN A 182 13.96 19.89 14.33
C ASN A 182 14.34 21.17 15.13
N ILE A 183 13.97 21.20 16.41
CA ILE A 183 14.31 22.30 17.34
C ILE A 183 14.92 21.77 18.64
N PRO A 184 15.83 22.53 19.30
CA PRO A 184 16.45 22.09 20.54
C PRO A 184 15.66 22.46 21.80
N ASN A 185 14.57 23.17 21.69
CA ASN A 185 13.92 23.89 22.81
C ASN A 185 12.39 23.70 22.86
N LEU A 186 11.91 22.54 22.43
CA LEU A 186 10.51 22.16 22.61
C LEU A 186 10.20 22.00 24.09
N ARG A 187 9.03 22.50 24.53
CA ARG A 187 8.45 22.18 25.84
C ARG A 187 7.01 21.72 25.69
N LEU A 188 6.60 20.82 26.59
CA LEU A 188 5.22 20.38 26.76
C LEU A 188 4.62 20.92 28.05
N GLY A 189 3.31 21.04 28.06
CA GLY A 189 2.56 21.40 29.25
C GLY A 189 1.08 21.05 29.11
N PHE A 190 0.37 21.35 30.19
CA PHE A 190 -1.08 21.18 30.26
C PHE A 190 -1.71 22.43 30.88
N GLU A 191 -2.93 22.72 30.49
CA GLU A 191 -3.76 23.74 31.13
C GLU A 191 -5.03 23.11 31.66
N TRP A 192 -5.51 23.58 32.81
CA TRP A 192 -6.83 23.28 33.34
C TRP A 192 -7.66 24.54 33.38
N ASN A 193 -8.89 24.40 32.90
CA ASN A 193 -9.89 25.44 32.86
C ASN A 193 -11.12 24.97 33.62
N ASN A 194 -11.65 25.84 34.51
CA ASN A 194 -12.86 25.63 35.29
C ASN A 194 -13.55 26.99 35.43
N ASP A 195 -14.86 27.10 35.24
CA ASP A 195 -15.59 28.35 35.18
C ASP A 195 -16.39 28.70 36.46
N ASN A 196 -16.39 27.84 37.47
CA ASN A 196 -17.07 28.07 38.76
C ASN A 196 -18.61 28.07 38.67
N ASP A 197 -19.21 27.24 37.86
CA ASP A 197 -20.67 27.13 37.72
C ASP A 197 -21.32 26.08 38.66
N GLY A 198 -20.52 25.41 39.46
CA GLY A 198 -20.97 24.42 40.43
C GLY A 198 -21.34 23.08 39.82
N THR A 199 -21.05 22.91 38.54
CA THR A 199 -21.33 21.73 37.80
C THR A 199 -20.02 21.00 37.43
N GLY A 200 -20.03 19.68 37.41
CA GLY A 200 -18.87 18.85 37.00
C GLY A 200 -18.83 17.52 37.72
N THR A 201 -18.01 16.64 37.23
CA THR A 201 -17.90 15.27 37.73
C THR A 201 -16.44 14.82 37.84
N ASP A 202 -16.07 14.28 39.00
CA ASP A 202 -14.76 13.65 39.19
C ASP A 202 -14.66 12.31 38.44
N PRO A 203 -13.45 11.95 38.01
CA PRO A 203 -12.18 12.68 38.13
C PRO A 203 -12.09 13.88 37.20
N SER A 204 -11.40 14.94 37.63
CA SER A 204 -11.11 16.13 36.83
C SER A 204 -10.23 15.79 35.62
N LEU A 205 -8.94 15.62 35.87
CA LEU A 205 -7.95 15.20 34.87
C LEU A 205 -6.72 14.62 35.59
N ALA A 206 -6.30 13.44 35.22
CA ALA A 206 -4.98 12.89 35.56
C ALA A 206 -4.30 12.35 34.32
N ILE A 207 -2.97 12.48 34.26
CA ILE A 207 -2.14 12.15 33.10
C ILE A 207 -0.98 11.28 33.57
N ASN A 208 -0.66 10.25 32.80
CA ASN A 208 0.46 9.36 33.02
C ASN A 208 1.10 8.91 31.70
N ASN A 209 2.26 8.24 31.77
CA ASN A 209 2.97 7.63 30.65
C ASN A 209 3.17 8.57 29.44
N LEU A 210 3.59 9.80 29.73
CA LEU A 210 3.80 10.82 28.71
C LEU A 210 5.02 10.47 27.86
N LYS A 211 4.85 10.40 26.53
CA LYS A 211 5.90 9.99 25.61
C LYS A 211 5.84 10.79 24.30
N ILE A 212 6.99 11.27 23.85
CA ILE A 212 7.18 11.75 22.48
C ILE A 212 8.03 10.74 21.74
N SER A 213 7.50 10.25 20.61
CA SER A 213 8.20 9.35 19.71
C SER A 213 8.22 9.92 18.29
N THR A 214 9.11 9.37 17.46
CA THR A 214 9.01 9.57 16.02
C THR A 214 8.15 8.45 15.45
N THR A 215 7.24 8.77 14.55
CA THR A 215 6.88 7.76 13.58
C THR A 215 8.09 7.61 12.66
N SER A 216 8.67 6.42 12.57
CA SER A 216 9.56 6.15 11.45
C SER A 216 8.80 6.59 10.20
N SER A 217 9.43 7.42 9.36
CA SER A 217 8.86 7.68 8.04
C SER A 217 8.66 6.29 7.42
N GLN A 218 7.41 5.86 7.31
CA GLN A 218 7.12 4.62 6.61
C GLN A 218 7.56 4.86 5.18
N SER A 219 8.77 4.40 4.84
CA SER A 219 9.21 4.41 3.46
C SER A 219 8.48 3.28 2.76
N VAL A 220 7.62 3.64 1.85
CA VAL A 220 7.09 2.70 0.87
C VAL A 220 8.12 2.63 -0.25
N SER A 221 8.48 1.43 -0.64
CA SER A 221 9.28 1.18 -1.84
C SER A 221 8.50 0.20 -2.70
N ALA A 222 8.04 0.64 -3.86
CA ALA A 222 7.45 -0.22 -4.87
C ALA A 222 8.56 -1.01 -5.56
N ASP A 223 8.38 -2.31 -5.68
CA ASP A 223 9.27 -3.21 -6.41
C ASP A 223 8.49 -4.45 -6.86
N PHE A 224 8.77 -4.94 -8.05
CA PHE A 224 8.19 -6.19 -8.54
C PHE A 224 9.08 -6.88 -9.57
N LEU A 225 8.90 -8.19 -9.68
CA LEU A 225 9.54 -9.01 -10.69
C LEU A 225 8.50 -9.51 -11.70
N ALA A 226 8.84 -9.39 -12.97
CA ALA A 226 8.15 -10.01 -14.08
C ALA A 226 8.90 -11.28 -14.51
N SER A 227 8.20 -12.39 -14.75
CA SER A 227 8.83 -13.65 -15.16
C SER A 227 9.57 -13.56 -16.50
N SER A 228 9.21 -12.59 -17.35
CA SER A 228 9.89 -12.24 -18.59
C SER A 228 9.54 -10.80 -18.99
N THR A 229 10.44 -10.13 -19.68
CA THR A 229 10.19 -8.82 -20.32
C THR A 229 9.97 -8.95 -21.83
N ASN A 230 10.11 -10.14 -22.40
CA ASN A 230 9.85 -10.45 -23.79
C ASN A 230 8.90 -11.63 -23.89
N LEU A 231 7.78 -11.45 -24.55
CA LEU A 231 6.71 -12.42 -24.70
C LEU A 231 6.36 -12.59 -26.15
N CYS A 232 5.75 -13.73 -26.47
CA CYS A 232 5.04 -13.92 -27.72
C CYS A 232 3.56 -13.55 -27.54
N GLN A 233 2.94 -13.05 -28.59
CA GLN A 233 1.49 -12.81 -28.64
C GLN A 233 0.72 -14.04 -28.14
N GLY A 234 -0.18 -13.84 -27.19
CA GLY A 234 -0.98 -14.88 -26.56
C GLY A 234 -0.33 -15.54 -25.34
N ASN A 235 0.96 -15.31 -25.08
CA ASN A 235 1.61 -15.83 -23.87
C ASN A 235 1.32 -14.97 -22.65
N CYS A 236 1.45 -15.58 -21.47
CA CYS A 236 1.17 -14.98 -20.20
C CYS A 236 2.46 -14.74 -19.40
N ILE A 237 2.44 -13.73 -18.53
CA ILE A 237 3.51 -13.34 -17.64
C ILE A 237 3.01 -13.43 -16.19
N ALA A 238 3.83 -13.97 -15.31
CA ALA A 238 3.60 -13.91 -13.87
C ALA A 238 4.32 -12.72 -13.28
N LEU A 239 3.66 -12.06 -12.31
CA LEU A 239 4.17 -10.90 -11.58
C LEU A 239 4.29 -11.25 -10.10
N VAL A 240 5.39 -10.84 -9.48
CA VAL A 240 5.63 -11.02 -8.05
C VAL A 240 5.87 -9.66 -7.43
N ASN A 241 5.01 -9.26 -6.50
CA ASN A 241 5.16 -8.02 -5.73
C ASN A 241 6.22 -8.20 -4.64
N ASN A 242 7.28 -7.39 -4.69
CA ASN A 242 8.35 -7.34 -3.69
C ASN A 242 8.36 -6.01 -2.93
N SER A 243 7.31 -5.20 -3.06
CA SER A 243 7.22 -3.90 -2.39
C SER A 243 7.35 -4.03 -0.89
N THR A 244 7.96 -3.04 -0.27
CA THR A 244 8.15 -2.98 1.18
C THR A 244 7.44 -1.76 1.77
N GLY A 245 6.92 -1.89 2.99
CA GLY A 245 6.26 -0.81 3.71
C GLY A 245 4.86 -0.44 3.21
N ALA A 246 4.34 -1.07 2.16
CA ALA A 246 3.02 -0.82 1.61
C ALA A 246 1.92 -1.60 2.36
N THR A 247 0.71 -1.06 2.35
CA THR A 247 -0.52 -1.70 2.84
C THR A 247 -1.57 -1.88 1.75
N SER A 248 -1.30 -1.36 0.55
CA SER A 248 -2.17 -1.51 -0.62
C SER A 248 -1.34 -1.43 -1.91
N SER A 249 -1.81 -2.11 -2.94
CA SER A 249 -1.19 -2.20 -4.26
C SER A 249 -2.20 -1.86 -5.35
N LEU A 250 -1.74 -1.16 -6.38
CA LEU A 250 -2.51 -0.89 -7.60
C LEU A 250 -1.62 -1.16 -8.81
N TRP A 251 -2.02 -2.11 -9.62
CA TRP A 251 -1.39 -2.47 -10.86
C TRP A 251 -2.11 -1.83 -12.05
N ASP A 252 -1.34 -1.25 -12.97
CA ASP A 252 -1.75 -0.93 -14.33
C ASP A 252 -0.90 -1.76 -15.29
N PHE A 253 -1.54 -2.56 -16.12
CA PHE A 253 -0.85 -3.48 -17.02
C PHE A 253 -0.55 -2.90 -18.40
N GLY A 254 -0.85 -1.62 -18.62
CA GLY A 254 -0.61 -0.91 -19.88
C GLY A 254 -1.51 -1.34 -21.05
N ASN A 255 -2.44 -2.27 -20.82
CA ASN A 255 -3.40 -2.76 -21.80
C ASN A 255 -4.85 -2.31 -21.49
N GLY A 256 -5.02 -1.40 -20.52
CA GLY A 256 -6.30 -0.93 -20.01
C GLY A 256 -6.88 -1.78 -18.88
N GLN A 257 -6.19 -2.84 -18.46
CA GLN A 257 -6.57 -3.64 -17.29
C GLN A 257 -5.79 -3.20 -16.07
N THR A 258 -6.40 -3.31 -14.91
CA THR A 258 -5.81 -2.98 -13.60
C THR A 258 -6.12 -4.07 -12.58
N SER A 259 -5.36 -4.12 -11.48
CA SER A 259 -5.61 -5.01 -10.34
C SER A 259 -5.23 -4.34 -9.03
N THR A 260 -5.94 -4.67 -7.95
CA THR A 260 -5.61 -4.26 -6.57
C THR A 260 -5.12 -5.43 -5.72
N LEU A 261 -4.93 -6.59 -6.31
CA LEU A 261 -4.39 -7.76 -5.61
C LEU A 261 -2.88 -7.60 -5.44
N ASP A 262 -2.34 -7.98 -4.29
CA ASP A 262 -0.90 -7.99 -4.08
C ASP A 262 -0.18 -8.94 -5.04
N TYR A 263 -0.83 -10.04 -5.38
CA TYR A 263 -0.36 -11.04 -6.37
C TYR A 263 -1.45 -11.22 -7.42
N PRO A 264 -1.39 -10.48 -8.53
CA PRO A 264 -2.38 -10.62 -9.61
C PRO A 264 -2.22 -11.97 -10.31
N ASP A 265 -3.33 -12.45 -10.88
CA ASP A 265 -3.29 -13.63 -11.75
C ASP A 265 -2.35 -13.39 -12.95
N PRO A 266 -1.79 -14.48 -13.54
CA PRO A 266 -0.94 -14.34 -14.73
C PRO A 266 -1.63 -13.55 -15.83
N LEU A 267 -0.92 -12.52 -16.33
CA LEU A 267 -1.42 -11.58 -17.33
C LEU A 267 -1.04 -12.03 -18.73
N CYS A 268 -2.01 -12.10 -19.64
CA CYS A 268 -1.79 -12.49 -21.03
C CYS A 268 -2.03 -11.32 -21.99
N TYR A 269 -1.13 -11.12 -22.97
CA TYR A 269 -1.26 -10.09 -23.99
C TYR A 269 -1.67 -10.71 -25.32
N SER A 270 -2.88 -10.39 -25.78
CA SER A 270 -3.45 -10.93 -27.04
C SER A 270 -3.00 -10.18 -28.30
N ALA A 271 -2.45 -8.97 -28.17
CA ALA A 271 -1.93 -8.17 -29.28
C ALA A 271 -0.42 -7.93 -29.13
N PRO A 272 0.34 -7.87 -30.25
CA PRO A 272 1.75 -7.50 -30.19
C PRO A 272 1.92 -6.02 -29.90
N GLY A 273 3.04 -5.64 -29.25
CA GLY A 273 3.32 -4.25 -28.91
C GLY A 273 4.22 -4.12 -27.72
N GLN A 274 4.43 -2.89 -27.27
CA GLN A 274 5.08 -2.57 -26.02
C GLN A 274 4.02 -2.17 -24.99
N TYR A 275 4.09 -2.75 -23.82
CA TYR A 275 3.22 -2.48 -22.68
C TYR A 275 4.06 -2.08 -21.50
N THR A 276 3.68 -1.02 -20.80
CA THR A 276 4.31 -0.61 -19.56
C THR A 276 3.45 -1.10 -18.40
N ILE A 277 3.97 -2.06 -17.64
CA ILE A 277 3.36 -2.46 -16.38
C ILE A 277 3.84 -1.49 -15.33
N GLN A 278 2.91 -0.95 -14.55
CA GLN A 278 3.18 -0.06 -13.42
C GLN A 278 2.55 -0.63 -12.16
N LEU A 279 3.34 -0.66 -11.08
CA LEU A 279 2.88 -0.95 -9.73
C LEU A 279 2.96 0.32 -8.89
N THR A 280 1.84 0.77 -8.35
CA THR A 280 1.79 1.79 -7.31
C THR A 280 1.50 1.13 -5.97
N SER A 281 2.44 1.23 -5.05
CA SER A 281 2.34 0.67 -3.69
C SER A 281 2.19 1.80 -2.68
N CYS A 282 1.20 1.73 -1.79
CA CYS A 282 0.87 2.81 -0.86
C CYS A 282 0.73 2.33 0.58
N ALA A 283 1.06 3.23 1.52
CA ALA A 283 0.69 3.16 2.93
C ALA A 283 0.00 4.47 3.31
N GLY A 284 -1.32 4.46 3.34
CA GLY A 284 -2.13 5.67 3.47
C GLY A 284 -1.90 6.63 2.29
N THR A 285 -1.34 7.80 2.57
CA THR A 285 -1.03 8.83 1.54
C THR A 285 0.38 8.75 0.99
N ILE A 286 1.23 7.89 1.53
CA ILE A 286 2.61 7.71 1.08
C ILE A 286 2.62 6.60 0.04
N CYS A 287 2.99 6.93 -1.18
CA CYS A 287 3.03 5.99 -2.30
C CYS A 287 4.38 6.05 -3.01
N ASP A 288 4.76 4.91 -3.58
CA ASP A 288 5.87 4.77 -4.50
C ASP A 288 5.42 3.98 -5.73
N THR A 289 6.14 4.13 -6.83
CA THR A 289 5.74 3.55 -8.12
C THR A 289 6.94 2.98 -8.86
N GLU A 290 6.82 1.72 -9.30
CA GLU A 290 7.80 1.03 -10.14
C GLU A 290 7.18 0.67 -11.49
N SER A 291 7.99 0.64 -12.57
CA SER A 291 7.51 0.37 -13.92
C SER A 291 8.47 -0.50 -14.71
N VAL A 292 7.92 -1.47 -15.45
CA VAL A 292 8.67 -2.36 -16.35
C VAL A 292 8.01 -2.40 -17.72
N VAL A 293 8.82 -2.32 -18.77
CA VAL A 293 8.34 -2.43 -20.16
C VAL A 293 8.38 -3.89 -20.61
N ILE A 294 7.25 -4.38 -21.11
CA ILE A 294 7.09 -5.70 -21.67
C ILE A 294 6.96 -5.58 -23.19
N ASN A 295 7.80 -6.32 -23.93
CA ASN A 295 7.77 -6.40 -25.38
C ASN A 295 7.02 -7.67 -25.79
N VAL A 296 5.93 -7.54 -26.51
CA VAL A 296 5.15 -8.64 -27.04
C VAL A 296 5.38 -8.73 -28.55
N ALA A 297 6.10 -9.77 -28.97
CA ALA A 297 6.38 -10.02 -30.37
C ALA A 297 5.14 -10.62 -31.08
N PRO A 298 4.88 -10.27 -32.34
CA PRO A 298 3.78 -10.85 -33.10
C PRO A 298 4.00 -12.32 -33.37
N LEU A 299 2.93 -13.08 -33.39
CA LEU A 299 2.91 -14.41 -33.98
C LEU A 299 2.96 -14.28 -35.50
N LEU A 300 4.02 -14.74 -36.14
CA LEU A 300 4.13 -14.68 -37.58
C LEU A 300 3.35 -15.86 -38.21
N VAL A 301 2.51 -15.57 -39.19
CA VAL A 301 1.75 -16.54 -39.95
C VAL A 301 2.17 -16.41 -41.40
N GLY A 302 2.60 -17.52 -42.00
CA GLY A 302 3.00 -17.58 -43.42
C GLY A 302 2.24 -18.63 -44.16
N GLU A 303 2.00 -18.39 -45.46
CA GLU A 303 1.43 -19.37 -46.38
C GLU A 303 2.39 -19.60 -47.54
N VAL A 304 2.58 -20.85 -47.89
CA VAL A 304 3.40 -21.31 -49.02
C VAL A 304 2.53 -22.18 -49.92
N PHE A 305 2.48 -21.85 -51.18
CA PHE A 305 1.76 -22.65 -52.19
C PHE A 305 2.77 -23.38 -53.05
N VAL A 306 2.64 -24.69 -53.10
CA VAL A 306 3.55 -25.57 -53.85
C VAL A 306 2.74 -26.53 -54.70
N SER A 307 3.12 -26.65 -55.97
CA SER A 307 2.63 -27.70 -56.87
C SER A 307 3.82 -28.57 -57.26
N ALA A 308 3.72 -29.88 -57.09
CA ALA A 308 4.80 -30.83 -57.36
C ALA A 308 4.26 -32.15 -57.92
N PHE A 309 5.15 -33.00 -58.44
CA PHE A 309 4.80 -34.35 -58.92
C PHE A 309 5.20 -35.41 -57.93
N GLY A 310 4.32 -36.39 -57.74
CA GLY A 310 4.57 -37.56 -56.92
C GLY A 310 4.65 -37.27 -55.43
N SER A 311 5.70 -36.60 -55.00
CA SER A 311 5.90 -36.24 -53.58
C SER A 311 6.60 -34.90 -53.47
N TYR A 312 6.52 -34.29 -52.28
CA TYR A 312 7.22 -33.04 -51.97
C TYR A 312 7.81 -33.09 -50.56
N THR A 313 9.12 -32.87 -50.47
CA THR A 313 9.77 -32.71 -49.19
C THR A 313 9.75 -31.23 -48.81
N TRP A 314 9.03 -30.90 -47.73
CA TRP A 314 8.92 -29.52 -47.27
C TRP A 314 10.21 -29.08 -46.58
N PRO A 315 10.96 -28.10 -47.11
CA PRO A 315 12.25 -27.70 -46.55
C PRO A 315 12.15 -27.17 -45.14
N ALA A 316 10.97 -26.67 -44.74
CA ALA A 316 10.77 -26.05 -43.42
C ALA A 316 10.86 -27.10 -42.28
N ASN A 317 10.44 -28.35 -42.51
CA ASN A 317 10.44 -29.39 -41.49
C ASN A 317 11.11 -30.71 -41.94
N GLY A 318 11.53 -30.79 -43.19
CA GLY A 318 12.17 -32.01 -43.75
C GLY A 318 11.23 -33.18 -43.99
N ILE A 319 9.91 -33.01 -43.81
CA ILE A 319 8.92 -34.09 -44.00
C ILE A 319 8.55 -34.17 -45.47
N THR A 320 8.48 -35.44 -46.01
CA THR A 320 8.01 -35.71 -47.34
C THR A 320 6.53 -36.05 -47.35
N TYR A 321 5.77 -35.31 -48.13
CA TYR A 321 4.33 -35.46 -48.32
C TYR A 321 4.04 -36.12 -49.64
N ASN A 322 3.15 -37.13 -49.64
CA ASN A 322 2.78 -37.95 -50.80
C ASN A 322 1.32 -37.71 -51.24
N ALA A 323 0.65 -36.73 -50.68
CA ALA A 323 -0.72 -36.35 -51.01
C ALA A 323 -0.87 -34.85 -51.10
N SER A 324 -1.77 -34.35 -51.94
CA SER A 324 -2.20 -32.97 -51.93
C SER A 324 -2.94 -32.65 -50.60
N GLY A 325 -2.75 -31.44 -50.08
CA GLY A 325 -3.39 -31.06 -48.83
C GLY A 325 -2.87 -29.74 -48.28
N ILE A 326 -3.44 -29.38 -47.15
CA ILE A 326 -2.99 -28.24 -46.33
C ILE A 326 -2.25 -28.84 -45.14
N TYR A 327 -0.99 -28.45 -45.01
CA TYR A 327 -0.12 -28.89 -43.92
C TYR A 327 0.32 -27.69 -43.10
N ILE A 328 0.26 -27.82 -41.81
CA ILE A 328 0.62 -26.74 -40.88
C ILE A 328 1.82 -27.20 -40.06
N ASP A 329 2.80 -26.33 -39.95
CA ASP A 329 3.95 -26.57 -39.08
C ASP A 329 4.34 -25.33 -38.32
N THR A 330 5.05 -25.54 -37.22
CA THR A 330 5.51 -24.51 -36.31
C THR A 330 7.03 -24.39 -36.38
N ILE A 331 7.53 -23.26 -36.80
CA ILE A 331 8.96 -23.02 -36.92
C ILE A 331 9.40 -22.02 -35.85
N SER A 332 10.38 -22.46 -35.06
CA SER A 332 11.02 -21.59 -34.08
C SER A 332 11.84 -20.49 -34.76
N ASN A 333 11.60 -19.24 -34.42
CA ASN A 333 12.37 -18.11 -34.94
C ASN A 333 13.42 -17.62 -33.94
N ALA A 334 14.30 -16.74 -34.38
CA ALA A 334 15.39 -16.20 -33.58
C ALA A 334 14.92 -15.41 -32.32
N ASN A 335 13.64 -15.01 -32.27
CA ASN A 335 13.04 -14.26 -31.15
C ASN A 335 12.29 -15.20 -30.18
N ALA A 336 12.47 -16.53 -30.30
CA ALA A 336 11.79 -17.55 -29.50
C ALA A 336 10.25 -17.54 -29.57
N CYS A 337 9.67 -16.81 -30.55
CA CYS A 337 8.23 -16.85 -30.85
C CYS A 337 8.02 -17.74 -32.10
N ASP A 338 7.34 -18.85 -31.88
CA ASP A 338 7.08 -19.78 -32.96
C ASP A 338 6.23 -19.13 -34.06
N SER A 339 6.62 -19.42 -35.30
CA SER A 339 5.89 -18.96 -36.51
C SER A 339 5.07 -20.12 -37.06
N ILE A 340 3.79 -19.86 -37.34
CA ILE A 340 2.93 -20.86 -37.99
C ILE A 340 3.07 -20.72 -39.49
N ILE A 341 3.48 -21.78 -40.18
CA ILE A 341 3.56 -21.79 -41.63
C ILE A 341 2.58 -22.84 -42.16
N THR A 342 1.77 -22.41 -43.11
CA THR A 342 0.81 -23.27 -43.80
C THR A 342 1.33 -23.58 -45.20
N LEU A 343 1.52 -24.88 -45.52
CA LEU A 343 1.83 -25.35 -46.86
C LEU A 343 0.53 -25.79 -47.53
N ASN A 344 0.17 -25.10 -48.58
CA ASN A 344 -0.88 -25.55 -49.53
C ASN A 344 -0.21 -26.31 -50.65
N LEU A 345 -0.27 -27.64 -50.54
CA LEU A 345 0.42 -28.56 -51.48
C LEU A 345 -0.57 -29.15 -52.48
N GLU A 346 -0.24 -29.01 -53.75
CA GLU A 346 -0.93 -29.69 -54.87
C GLU A 346 0.04 -30.68 -55.51
N LEU A 347 -0.26 -31.98 -55.39
CA LEU A 347 0.54 -33.03 -55.98
C LEU A 347 -0.17 -33.60 -57.22
N PHE A 348 0.60 -33.74 -58.30
CA PHE A 348 0.15 -34.38 -59.51
C PHE A 348 0.72 -35.77 -59.59
N ILE A 349 -0.15 -36.74 -59.88
CA ILE A 349 0.22 -38.15 -60.05
C ILE A 349 0.05 -38.45 -61.54
N GLY A 350 1.17 -38.69 -62.23
CA GLY A 350 1.11 -39.06 -63.64
C GLY A 350 1.89 -38.14 -64.60
N GLY A 351 1.74 -38.35 -65.93
CA GLY A 351 2.45 -37.62 -66.94
C GLY A 351 1.81 -36.27 -67.33
N PHE A 352 2.43 -35.49 -68.23
CA PHE A 352 1.95 -34.16 -68.66
C PHE A 352 0.56 -34.23 -69.30
N ASP A 353 0.11 -35.33 -69.85
CA ASP A 353 -1.23 -35.51 -70.42
C ASP A 353 -2.32 -35.45 -69.33
N GLU A 354 -2.02 -35.95 -68.13
CA GLU A 354 -2.93 -35.91 -66.97
C GLU A 354 -3.00 -34.54 -66.35
N ILE A 355 -1.91 -33.76 -66.42
CA ILE A 355 -1.94 -32.33 -66.00
C ILE A 355 -2.89 -31.55 -66.90
N SER A 356 -2.83 -31.78 -68.21
CA SER A 356 -3.74 -31.13 -69.16
C SER A 356 -5.21 -31.42 -68.80
N GLN A 357 -5.52 -32.66 -68.44
CA GLN A 357 -6.87 -33.07 -67.99
C GLN A 357 -7.24 -32.47 -66.65
N SER A 358 -6.31 -32.47 -65.67
CA SER A 358 -6.56 -31.93 -64.32
C SER A 358 -6.88 -30.43 -64.34
N PHE A 359 -6.23 -29.67 -65.19
CA PHE A 359 -6.54 -28.23 -65.34
C PHE A 359 -7.63 -27.92 -66.36
N GLY A 360 -8.09 -28.93 -67.09
CA GLY A 360 -9.09 -28.75 -68.17
C GLY A 360 -8.58 -27.83 -69.30
N LYS A 361 -7.25 -27.75 -69.50
CA LYS A 361 -6.57 -26.84 -70.40
C LYS A 361 -5.49 -27.52 -71.18
N THR A 362 -5.32 -27.14 -72.46
CA THR A 362 -4.26 -27.70 -73.31
C THR A 362 -2.91 -27.06 -72.98
N ILE A 363 -1.89 -27.88 -72.71
CA ILE A 363 -0.51 -27.40 -72.52
C ILE A 363 0.08 -27.10 -73.90
N ILE A 364 0.60 -25.89 -74.10
CA ILE A 364 1.19 -25.44 -75.35
C ILE A 364 2.73 -25.45 -75.31
N LYS A 365 3.30 -25.28 -74.12
CA LYS A 365 4.76 -25.21 -73.97
C LYS A 365 5.17 -25.51 -72.53
N ILE A 366 6.32 -26.15 -72.33
CA ILE A 366 6.97 -26.37 -71.05
C ILE A 366 8.41 -25.90 -71.14
N THR A 367 8.83 -25.03 -70.20
CA THR A 367 10.19 -24.51 -70.13
C THR A 367 10.80 -24.69 -68.75
N ASP A 368 12.13 -24.66 -68.72
CA ASP A 368 12.84 -24.41 -67.43
C ASP A 368 12.65 -22.92 -67.00
N ILE A 369 13.16 -22.59 -65.80
CA ILE A 369 13.05 -21.22 -65.26
C ILE A 369 13.81 -20.18 -66.11
N SER A 370 14.70 -20.62 -67.02
CA SER A 370 15.39 -19.71 -67.98
C SER A 370 14.61 -19.54 -69.28
N GLY A 371 13.44 -20.14 -69.44
CA GLY A 371 12.59 -20.07 -70.61
C GLY A 371 12.94 -21.02 -71.76
N ARG A 372 13.91 -21.94 -71.53
CA ARG A 372 14.31 -22.95 -72.54
C ARG A 372 13.31 -24.10 -72.51
N GLU A 373 12.82 -24.51 -73.68
CA GLU A 373 11.97 -25.70 -73.80
C GLU A 373 12.70 -26.94 -73.38
N ILE A 374 12.01 -27.76 -72.60
CA ILE A 374 12.56 -28.96 -72.00
C ILE A 374 11.62 -30.14 -72.22
N GLU A 375 12.21 -31.31 -72.46
CA GLU A 375 11.57 -32.56 -72.23
C GLU A 375 11.70 -32.96 -70.78
N ARG A 376 10.83 -33.88 -70.33
CA ARG A 376 10.80 -34.34 -68.94
C ARG A 376 12.18 -34.77 -68.46
N LYS A 377 12.72 -34.05 -67.44
CA LYS A 377 13.91 -34.49 -66.67
C LYS A 377 13.62 -34.32 -65.17
N ALA A 378 14.22 -35.21 -64.43
CA ALA A 378 14.10 -35.28 -62.99
C ALA A 378 14.57 -33.99 -62.28
N ALA A 379 14.00 -33.75 -61.13
CA ALA A 379 14.41 -32.74 -60.13
C ALA A 379 14.62 -31.30 -60.66
N GLN A 380 13.67 -30.75 -61.36
CA GLN A 380 13.74 -29.37 -61.82
C GLN A 380 12.43 -28.61 -61.69
N VAL A 381 12.52 -27.29 -61.60
CA VAL A 381 11.39 -26.36 -61.68
C VAL A 381 11.05 -26.14 -63.14
N VAL A 382 9.79 -26.32 -63.51
CA VAL A 382 9.32 -26.06 -64.85
C VAL A 382 8.21 -25.02 -64.86
N LEU A 383 8.09 -24.30 -65.99
CA LEU A 383 6.97 -23.40 -66.30
C LEU A 383 6.12 -24.07 -67.38
N ILE A 384 4.84 -24.28 -67.08
CA ILE A 384 3.87 -24.83 -68.02
C ILE A 384 2.99 -23.73 -68.51
N TYR A 385 2.94 -23.57 -69.86
CA TYR A 385 2.11 -22.59 -70.54
C TYR A 385 0.87 -23.30 -71.09
N PHE A 386 -0.29 -22.74 -70.78
CA PHE A 386 -1.57 -23.29 -71.25
C PHE A 386 -2.13 -22.49 -72.40
N SER A 387 -3.03 -23.10 -73.17
CA SER A 387 -3.69 -22.49 -74.35
C SER A 387 -4.54 -21.22 -74.04
N ASP A 388 -4.90 -21.02 -72.79
CA ASP A 388 -5.64 -19.81 -72.35
C ASP A 388 -4.71 -18.66 -71.88
N GLY A 389 -3.38 -18.83 -72.05
CA GLY A 389 -2.38 -17.85 -71.68
C GLY A 389 -1.93 -17.94 -70.21
N THR A 390 -2.49 -18.85 -69.40
CA THR A 390 -2.04 -19.06 -68.02
C THR A 390 -0.71 -19.79 -67.97
N ILE A 391 0.12 -19.43 -66.94
CA ILE A 391 1.42 -20.04 -66.67
C ILE A 391 1.39 -20.63 -65.28
N LYS A 392 1.76 -21.92 -65.11
CA LYS A 392 1.94 -22.57 -63.84
C LYS A 392 3.40 -22.96 -63.64
N ARG A 393 3.89 -22.75 -62.41
CA ARG A 393 5.21 -23.21 -61.97
C ARG A 393 5.05 -24.52 -61.23
N LEU A 394 5.76 -25.55 -61.71
CA LEU A 394 5.73 -26.88 -61.07
C LEU A 394 7.15 -27.36 -60.74
N PHE A 395 7.25 -28.14 -59.69
CA PHE A 395 8.48 -28.80 -59.33
C PHE A 395 8.38 -30.27 -59.70
N ILE A 396 9.25 -30.71 -60.62
CA ILE A 396 9.29 -32.13 -61.06
C ILE A 396 10.31 -32.83 -60.20
N LEU A 397 9.86 -33.83 -59.45
CA LEU A 397 10.69 -34.81 -58.76
C LEU A 397 10.68 -36.12 -59.53
N ASP A 398 11.77 -36.89 -59.48
CA ASP A 398 11.84 -38.26 -60.04
C ASP A 398 11.00 -39.24 -59.24
#